data_e138e5f9b043e31c52daeb95fb5daa2d
#
_entry.id   e138e5f9b043e31c52daeb95fb5daa2d
#
_cell.length_a   1.000
_cell.length_b   1.000
_cell.length_c   1.000
_cell.angle_alpha   90.00
_cell.angle_beta   90.00
_cell.angle_gamma   90.00
#
_symmetry.space_group_name_H-M   'P 1'
#
loop_
_entity.id
_entity.type
_entity.pdbx_description
1 polymer ?
#
loop_
_entity_poly.entity_id
_entity_poly.type
_entity_poly.pdbx_seq_one_letter_code
_entity_poly.pdbx_strand_id
1 'polypeptide(L)'
;MIPIEPPKDLYTPIWEEFIEVAHESDEIVVPIGPHHAGSGHLRVTFRVKGDRIVDAIPEPGFVHRSMEKLAENKLYIQNIPLFERLAINDPANMNLAYVRAIENALGVEVPERAQYLRTILAELSRIEAFYYDAGIFSLFFGHTTGFMYCMAIREMIIEALMQISGSRSGPSFIVPGGLRRDISDDVLGLIDNMTFALHKRMKKFESIFVNNPVTIARAKGVGVLTKEDAIRCGMVGPFLRASGVNYDVRKV
;
A
#
# COMPACT_ATOMS: atom_id res chain seq x y z
N MET A 1 24.50 -23.50 3.69
CA MET A 1 23.35 -22.75 4.24
C MET A 1 22.98 -23.45 5.53
N ILE A 2 23.25 -22.82 6.67
CA ILE A 2 22.88 -23.37 7.98
C ILE A 2 21.38 -23.09 8.11
N PRO A 3 20.51 -24.07 8.32
CA PRO A 3 19.11 -23.81 8.59
C PRO A 3 19.02 -23.06 9.91
N ILE A 4 18.60 -21.81 9.86
CA ILE A 4 18.26 -21.05 11.06
C ILE A 4 16.89 -21.58 11.47
N GLU A 5 16.86 -22.52 12.42
CA GLU A 5 15.61 -22.85 13.09
C GLU A 5 15.14 -21.59 13.83
N PRO A 6 13.91 -21.12 13.60
CA PRO A 6 13.38 -20.02 14.39
C PRO A 6 13.37 -20.43 15.86
N PRO A 7 13.68 -19.49 16.78
CA PRO A 7 13.60 -19.79 18.21
C PRO A 7 12.21 -20.32 18.53
N LYS A 8 12.15 -21.51 19.11
CA LYS A 8 10.91 -22.21 19.46
C LYS A 8 10.00 -21.38 20.39
N ASP A 9 10.59 -20.42 21.10
CA ASP A 9 9.94 -19.63 22.13
C ASP A 9 9.14 -18.42 21.62
N LEU A 10 9.27 -18.07 20.33
CA LEU A 10 8.62 -16.88 19.76
C LEU A 10 7.19 -17.13 19.23
N TYR A 11 6.80 -18.38 19.00
CA TYR A 11 5.53 -18.69 18.33
C TYR A 11 4.65 -19.70 19.05
N THR A 12 5.19 -20.47 20.01
CA THR A 12 4.49 -21.61 20.61
C THR A 12 3.51 -21.23 21.72
N PRO A 13 3.80 -20.33 22.68
CA PRO A 13 2.93 -20.11 23.84
C PRO A 13 1.56 -19.51 23.49
N ILE A 14 1.56 -18.53 22.58
CA ILE A 14 0.32 -17.81 22.21
C ILE A 14 -0.68 -18.70 21.47
N TRP A 15 -0.18 -19.60 20.62
CA TRP A 15 -1.02 -20.53 19.88
C TRP A 15 -1.64 -21.62 20.74
N GLU A 16 -0.85 -22.21 21.63
CA GLU A 16 -1.31 -23.28 22.51
C GLU A 16 -2.39 -22.75 23.45
N GLU A 17 -2.16 -21.61 24.11
CA GLU A 17 -3.15 -20.96 24.97
C GLU A 17 -4.43 -20.58 24.22
N PHE A 18 -4.29 -20.09 22.99
CA PHE A 18 -5.42 -19.68 22.17
C PHE A 18 -6.28 -20.86 21.69
N ILE A 19 -5.63 -22.00 21.40
CA ILE A 19 -6.31 -23.24 21.03
C ILE A 19 -6.93 -23.89 22.28
N GLU A 20 -6.25 -23.92 23.42
CA GLU A 20 -6.80 -24.45 24.67
C GLU A 20 -8.06 -23.72 25.09
N VAL A 21 -8.04 -22.38 25.10
CA VAL A 21 -9.22 -21.58 25.43
C VAL A 21 -10.38 -21.85 24.46
N ALA A 22 -10.08 -22.07 23.17
CA ALA A 22 -11.10 -22.40 22.18
C ALA A 22 -11.69 -23.81 22.39
N HIS A 23 -10.88 -24.78 22.85
CA HIS A 23 -11.35 -26.15 23.16
C HIS A 23 -12.21 -26.24 24.43
N GLU A 24 -11.96 -25.36 25.39
CA GLU A 24 -12.73 -25.27 26.62
C GLU A 24 -14.06 -24.49 26.48
N SER A 25 -14.17 -23.73 25.37
CA SER A 25 -15.32 -22.88 25.06
C SER A 25 -15.99 -23.36 23.77
N ASP A 26 -17.24 -22.97 23.56
CA ASP A 26 -18.02 -23.23 22.34
C ASP A 26 -17.55 -22.25 21.20
N GLU A 27 -16.23 -22.19 20.98
CA GLU A 27 -15.56 -21.29 20.04
C GLU A 27 -14.74 -22.05 19.02
N ILE A 28 -14.55 -21.46 17.84
CA ILE A 28 -13.67 -22.00 16.81
C ILE A 28 -12.52 -21.03 16.53
N VAL A 29 -11.36 -21.57 16.18
CA VAL A 29 -10.18 -20.81 15.76
C VAL A 29 -10.13 -20.73 14.25
N VAL A 30 -10.10 -19.51 13.71
CA VAL A 30 -10.09 -19.26 12.26
C VAL A 30 -8.86 -18.44 11.90
N PRO A 31 -7.81 -19.04 11.31
CA PRO A 31 -6.65 -18.31 10.79
C PRO A 31 -6.97 -17.72 9.41
N ILE A 32 -6.65 -16.43 9.21
CA ILE A 32 -6.71 -15.75 7.91
C ILE A 32 -5.30 -15.27 7.56
N GLY A 33 -4.77 -15.71 6.43
CA GLY A 33 -3.40 -15.46 5.99
C GLY A 33 -2.44 -16.61 6.37
N PRO A 34 -1.13 -16.45 6.09
CA PRO A 34 -0.43 -15.26 5.58
C PRO A 34 -0.58 -14.99 4.07
N HIS A 35 -1.21 -15.89 3.32
CA HIS A 35 -1.51 -15.75 1.90
C HIS A 35 -3.02 -15.57 1.71
N HIS A 36 -3.50 -14.37 1.91
CA HIS A 36 -4.89 -14.01 1.67
C HIS A 36 -4.95 -12.80 0.74
N ALA A 37 -5.79 -12.83 -0.27
CA ALA A 37 -5.88 -11.78 -1.29
C ALA A 37 -6.11 -10.37 -0.71
N GLY A 38 -6.81 -10.26 0.41
CA GLY A 38 -7.10 -9.00 1.07
C GLY A 38 -6.13 -8.66 2.22
N SER A 39 -5.64 -9.65 2.98
CA SER A 39 -4.73 -9.41 4.10
C SER A 39 -3.26 -9.23 3.69
N GLY A 40 -2.91 -9.54 2.44
CA GLY A 40 -1.54 -9.55 1.98
C GLY A 40 -0.73 -10.62 2.69
N HIS A 41 0.35 -10.23 3.35
CA HIS A 41 1.28 -11.14 4.04
C HIS A 41 1.22 -10.99 5.57
N LEU A 42 0.06 -10.76 6.09
CA LEU A 42 -0.26 -10.72 7.51
C LEU A 42 -1.15 -11.91 7.84
N ARG A 43 -0.87 -12.64 8.91
CA ARG A 43 -1.82 -13.59 9.48
C ARG A 43 -2.57 -12.91 10.62
N VAL A 44 -3.87 -13.10 10.64
CA VAL A 44 -4.72 -12.78 11.80
C VAL A 44 -5.47 -14.02 12.16
N THR A 45 -5.32 -14.46 13.39
CA THR A 45 -6.05 -15.61 13.92
C THR A 45 -7.18 -15.10 14.79
N PHE A 46 -8.40 -15.52 14.46
CA PHE A 46 -9.62 -15.14 15.17
C PHE A 46 -10.12 -16.27 16.03
N ARG A 47 -10.61 -15.95 17.24
CA ARG A 47 -11.56 -16.78 17.97
C ARG A 47 -12.98 -16.31 17.64
N VAL A 48 -13.83 -17.25 17.26
CA VAL A 48 -15.16 -16.94 16.76
C VAL A 48 -16.20 -17.80 17.49
N LYS A 49 -17.26 -17.16 18.00
CA LYS A 49 -18.43 -17.82 18.56
C LYS A 49 -19.66 -17.55 17.69
N GLY A 50 -20.11 -18.59 16.99
CA GLY A 50 -21.11 -18.43 15.94
C GLY A 50 -20.57 -17.56 14.79
N ASP A 51 -21.17 -16.41 14.57
CA ASP A 51 -20.76 -15.41 13.57
C ASP A 51 -20.01 -14.19 14.17
N ARG A 52 -19.72 -14.25 15.48
CA ARG A 52 -19.12 -13.14 16.22
C ARG A 52 -17.66 -13.39 16.52
N ILE A 53 -16.77 -12.46 16.13
CA ILE A 53 -15.38 -12.47 16.54
C ILE A 53 -15.32 -12.07 18.02
N VAL A 54 -14.71 -12.93 18.83
CA VAL A 54 -14.51 -12.73 20.27
C VAL A 54 -13.14 -12.15 20.53
N ASP A 55 -12.12 -12.63 19.79
CA ASP A 55 -10.74 -12.20 19.94
C ASP A 55 -9.98 -12.30 18.62
N ALA A 56 -8.86 -11.56 18.50
CA ALA A 56 -8.04 -11.53 17.30
C ALA A 56 -6.56 -11.33 17.63
N ILE A 57 -5.71 -12.23 17.15
CA ILE A 57 -4.26 -12.14 17.28
C ILE A 57 -3.65 -11.81 15.91
N PRO A 58 -3.08 -10.61 15.71
CA PRO A 58 -2.32 -10.27 14.52
C PRO A 58 -0.89 -10.82 14.62
N GLU A 59 -0.41 -11.43 13.55
CA GLU A 59 0.95 -11.95 13.44
C GLU A 59 1.64 -11.29 12.22
N PRO A 60 2.33 -10.16 12.42
CA PRO A 60 3.14 -9.51 11.40
C PRO A 60 4.47 -10.25 11.18
N GLY A 61 5.18 -9.91 10.11
CA GLY A 61 6.54 -10.42 9.88
C GLY A 61 6.69 -11.29 8.63
N PHE A 62 5.61 -11.77 8.03
CA PHE A 62 5.67 -12.60 6.82
C PHE A 62 6.22 -11.86 5.58
N VAL A 63 6.29 -10.54 5.62
CA VAL A 63 6.87 -9.68 4.58
C VAL A 63 8.30 -9.25 4.90
N HIS A 64 8.87 -9.72 6.00
CA HIS A 64 10.24 -9.38 6.37
C HIS A 64 11.24 -9.95 5.35
N ARG A 65 11.85 -9.08 4.55
CA ARG A 65 12.76 -9.41 3.45
C ARG A 65 14.18 -8.92 3.69
N SER A 66 14.51 -8.49 4.90
CA SER A 66 15.83 -7.94 5.28
C SER A 66 16.30 -6.80 4.38
N MET A 67 15.39 -5.91 3.97
CA MET A 67 15.65 -4.89 2.95
C MET A 67 16.80 -3.95 3.33
N GLU A 68 16.82 -3.49 4.59
CA GLU A 68 17.86 -2.63 5.13
C GLU A 68 19.22 -3.34 5.12
N LYS A 69 19.26 -4.60 5.54
CA LYS A 69 20.49 -5.38 5.58
C LYS A 69 21.03 -5.71 4.18
N LEU A 70 20.14 -5.93 3.24
CA LEU A 70 20.53 -6.09 1.83
C LEU A 70 21.08 -4.78 1.25
N ALA A 71 20.51 -3.65 1.63
CA ALA A 71 20.93 -2.34 1.15
C ALA A 71 22.35 -1.96 1.59
N GLU A 72 22.75 -2.34 2.81
CA GLU A 72 24.10 -2.12 3.33
C GLU A 72 25.20 -2.78 2.46
N ASN A 73 24.89 -3.86 1.78
CA ASN A 73 25.82 -4.66 0.98
C ASN A 73 25.80 -4.33 -0.52
N LYS A 74 25.13 -3.25 -0.92
CA LYS A 74 24.95 -2.86 -2.32
C LYS A 74 25.41 -1.43 -2.58
N LEU A 75 25.78 -1.15 -3.82
CA LEU A 75 25.98 0.23 -4.26
C LEU A 75 24.66 0.99 -4.27
N TYR A 76 24.71 2.30 -4.07
CA TYR A 76 23.52 3.16 -4.06
C TYR A 76 22.63 2.96 -5.28
N ILE A 77 23.20 2.89 -6.48
CA ILE A 77 22.45 2.67 -7.72
C ILE A 77 21.77 1.29 -7.77
N GLN A 78 22.38 0.27 -7.17
CA GLN A 78 21.82 -1.09 -7.11
C GLN A 78 20.67 -1.22 -6.10
N ASN A 79 20.57 -0.26 -5.20
CA ASN A 79 19.48 -0.22 -4.22
C ASN A 79 18.18 0.36 -4.77
N ILE A 80 18.21 1.06 -5.91
CA ILE A 80 16.99 1.65 -6.51
C ILE A 80 15.88 0.60 -6.66
N PRO A 81 16.07 -0.54 -7.35
CA PRO A 81 15.03 -1.55 -7.49
C PRO A 81 14.67 -2.24 -6.17
N LEU A 82 15.56 -2.20 -5.17
CA LEU A 82 15.30 -2.73 -3.84
C LEU A 82 14.30 -1.84 -3.09
N PHE A 83 14.59 -0.53 -2.99
CA PHE A 83 13.74 0.44 -2.30
C PHE A 83 12.41 0.66 -3.01
N GLU A 84 12.38 0.63 -4.32
CA GLU A 84 11.15 0.73 -5.11
C GLU A 84 10.14 -0.36 -4.77
N ARG A 85 10.59 -1.52 -4.31
CA ARG A 85 9.76 -2.66 -3.92
C ARG A 85 9.47 -2.75 -2.42
N LEU A 86 9.71 -1.69 -1.65
CA LEU A 86 9.26 -1.59 -0.26
C LEU A 86 7.73 -1.50 -0.19
N ALA A 87 7.13 -0.65 -1.03
CA ALA A 87 5.69 -0.57 -1.22
C ALA A 87 5.35 -0.95 -2.67
N ILE A 88 4.87 -2.18 -2.87
CA ILE A 88 4.64 -2.75 -4.21
C ILE A 88 3.59 -1.96 -4.99
N ASN A 89 2.62 -1.40 -4.30
CA ASN A 89 1.53 -0.62 -4.88
C ASN A 89 1.87 0.86 -5.09
N ASP A 90 2.99 1.37 -4.55
CA ASP A 90 3.45 2.75 -4.78
C ASP A 90 4.96 2.84 -5.05
N PRO A 91 5.46 2.15 -6.09
CA PRO A 91 6.89 2.01 -6.35
C PRO A 91 7.58 3.34 -6.70
N ALA A 92 6.92 4.22 -7.46
CA ALA A 92 7.56 5.46 -7.91
C ALA A 92 7.85 6.44 -6.76
N ASN A 93 6.96 6.53 -5.76
CA ASN A 93 7.21 7.37 -4.58
C ASN A 93 8.32 6.81 -3.70
N MET A 94 8.43 5.48 -3.54
CA MET A 94 9.53 4.85 -2.82
C MET A 94 10.86 5.10 -3.52
N ASN A 95 10.91 4.95 -4.85
CA ASN A 95 12.07 5.26 -5.66
C ASN A 95 12.46 6.75 -5.54
N LEU A 96 11.48 7.65 -5.69
CA LEU A 96 11.71 9.10 -5.60
C LEU A 96 12.29 9.50 -4.23
N ALA A 97 11.74 8.97 -3.14
CA ALA A 97 12.22 9.27 -1.79
C ALA A 97 13.69 8.83 -1.62
N TYR A 98 14.02 7.62 -2.06
CA TYR A 98 15.39 7.11 -2.00
C TYR A 98 16.37 7.93 -2.87
N VAL A 99 16.00 8.22 -4.11
CA VAL A 99 16.84 8.98 -5.03
C VAL A 99 17.07 10.41 -4.52
N ARG A 100 16.03 11.07 -3.99
CA ARG A 100 16.19 12.41 -3.40
C ARG A 100 17.10 12.43 -2.17
N ALA A 101 17.10 11.36 -1.37
CA ALA A 101 18.03 11.25 -0.25
C ALA A 101 19.48 11.20 -0.72
N ILE A 102 19.76 10.48 -1.80
CA ILE A 102 21.11 10.44 -2.44
C ILE A 102 21.47 11.79 -3.03
N GLU A 103 20.58 12.43 -3.77
CA GLU A 103 20.80 13.74 -4.39
C GLU A 103 21.10 14.81 -3.33
N ASN A 104 20.35 14.83 -2.25
CA ASN A 104 20.60 15.75 -1.14
C ASN A 104 21.95 15.50 -0.47
N ALA A 105 22.37 14.24 -0.30
CA ALA A 105 23.64 13.89 0.30
C ALA A 105 24.84 14.27 -0.59
N LEU A 106 24.65 14.22 -1.90
CA LEU A 106 25.71 14.50 -2.90
C LEU A 106 25.67 15.93 -3.45
N GLY A 107 24.64 16.72 -3.13
CA GLY A 107 24.44 18.05 -3.69
C GLY A 107 24.15 18.04 -5.20
N VAL A 108 23.47 17.01 -5.71
CA VAL A 108 23.15 16.87 -7.12
C VAL A 108 21.92 17.70 -7.49
N GLU A 109 22.09 18.61 -8.44
CA GLU A 109 20.97 19.38 -8.98
C GLU A 109 20.23 18.58 -10.07
N VAL A 110 18.90 18.66 -10.05
CA VAL A 110 18.03 17.97 -11.00
C VAL A 110 17.40 18.99 -11.94
N PRO A 111 17.48 18.79 -13.28
CA PRO A 111 16.86 19.68 -14.26
C PRO A 111 15.34 19.84 -14.02
N GLU A 112 14.81 21.05 -14.24
CA GLU A 112 13.42 21.39 -13.99
C GLU A 112 12.43 20.45 -14.69
N ARG A 113 12.65 20.15 -15.98
CA ARG A 113 11.83 19.20 -16.74
C ARG A 113 11.78 17.83 -16.06
N ALA A 114 12.91 17.33 -15.56
CA ALA A 114 12.98 16.05 -14.86
C ALA A 114 12.19 16.09 -13.54
N GLN A 115 12.17 17.21 -12.84
CA GLN A 115 11.36 17.37 -11.61
C GLN A 115 9.86 17.28 -11.91
N TYR A 116 9.36 17.95 -12.97
CA TYR A 116 7.97 17.84 -13.40
C TYR A 116 7.60 16.41 -13.79
N LEU A 117 8.44 15.75 -14.58
CA LEU A 117 8.18 14.37 -15.02
C LEU A 117 8.20 13.38 -13.84
N ARG A 118 9.09 13.57 -12.86
CA ARG A 118 9.08 12.80 -11.61
C ARG A 118 7.80 13.01 -10.81
N THR A 119 7.28 14.23 -10.77
CA THR A 119 6.02 14.55 -10.11
C THR A 119 4.85 13.85 -10.79
N ILE A 120 4.79 13.84 -12.12
CA ILE A 120 3.78 13.11 -12.87
C ILE A 120 3.82 11.61 -12.53
N LEU A 121 5.01 11.00 -12.53
CA LEU A 121 5.19 9.59 -12.19
C LEU A 121 4.75 9.28 -10.76
N ALA A 122 5.14 10.11 -9.81
CA ALA A 122 4.81 9.97 -8.39
C ALA A 122 3.28 10.08 -8.16
N GLU A 123 2.62 11.04 -8.81
CA GLU A 123 1.18 11.21 -8.69
C GLU A 123 0.39 10.10 -9.38
N LEU A 124 0.83 9.63 -10.55
CA LEU A 124 0.23 8.46 -11.20
C LEU A 124 0.34 7.21 -10.33
N SER A 125 1.52 6.97 -9.76
CA SER A 125 1.74 5.85 -8.84
C SER A 125 0.85 5.96 -7.60
N ARG A 126 0.72 7.15 -7.03
CA ARG A 126 -0.15 7.40 -5.88
C ARG A 126 -1.64 7.16 -6.19
N ILE A 127 -2.10 7.55 -7.36
CA ILE A 127 -3.48 7.29 -7.80
C ILE A 127 -3.68 5.78 -8.05
N GLU A 128 -2.69 5.11 -8.63
CA GLU A 128 -2.70 3.66 -8.83
C GLU A 128 -2.84 2.92 -7.49
N ALA A 129 -2.01 3.30 -6.50
CA ALA A 129 -2.06 2.76 -5.14
C ALA A 129 -3.43 2.97 -4.49
N PHE A 130 -4.00 4.17 -4.63
CA PHE A 130 -5.32 4.48 -4.10
C PHE A 130 -6.40 3.53 -4.65
N TYR A 131 -6.44 3.29 -5.96
CA TYR A 131 -7.44 2.39 -6.54
C TYR A 131 -7.18 0.92 -6.20
N TYR A 132 -5.92 0.52 -6.02
CA TYR A 132 -5.60 -0.81 -5.52
C TYR A 132 -6.16 -1.00 -4.10
N ASP A 133 -5.84 -0.10 -3.19
CA ASP A 133 -6.27 -0.19 -1.79
C ASP A 133 -7.80 -0.06 -1.67
N ALA A 134 -8.43 0.86 -2.39
CA ALA A 134 -9.88 1.00 -2.42
C ALA A 134 -10.58 -0.26 -2.96
N GLY A 135 -9.97 -0.93 -3.93
CA GLY A 135 -10.43 -2.23 -4.43
C GLY A 135 -10.37 -3.30 -3.35
N ILE A 136 -9.24 -3.43 -2.65
CA ILE A 136 -9.06 -4.38 -1.55
C ILE A 136 -10.06 -4.10 -0.42
N PHE A 137 -10.24 -2.83 -0.03
CA PHE A 137 -11.28 -2.45 0.94
C PHE A 137 -12.67 -2.87 0.47
N SER A 138 -12.98 -2.71 -0.82
CA SER A 138 -14.26 -3.16 -1.36
C SER A 138 -14.49 -4.67 -1.14
N LEU A 139 -13.45 -5.49 -1.28
CA LEU A 139 -13.53 -6.93 -0.99
C LEU A 139 -13.83 -7.21 0.48
N PHE A 140 -13.16 -6.52 1.40
CA PHE A 140 -13.43 -6.67 2.84
C PHE A 140 -14.88 -6.33 3.20
N PHE A 141 -15.47 -5.39 2.50
CA PHE A 141 -16.90 -5.07 2.64
C PHE A 141 -17.84 -6.03 1.89
N GLY A 142 -17.30 -7.07 1.24
CA GLY A 142 -18.09 -7.99 0.43
C GLY A 142 -18.62 -7.36 -0.86
N HIS A 143 -17.98 -6.31 -1.36
CA HIS A 143 -18.43 -5.55 -2.53
C HIS A 143 -17.55 -5.83 -3.75
N THR A 144 -17.68 -7.03 -4.32
CA THR A 144 -16.87 -7.49 -5.47
C THR A 144 -16.96 -6.55 -6.69
N THR A 145 -18.13 -5.96 -6.95
CA THR A 145 -18.30 -5.00 -8.06
C THR A 145 -17.40 -3.77 -7.87
N GLY A 146 -17.27 -3.25 -6.65
CA GLY A 146 -16.36 -2.16 -6.32
C GLY A 146 -14.91 -2.53 -6.58
N PHE A 147 -14.50 -3.73 -6.16
CA PHE A 147 -13.16 -4.26 -6.46
C PHE A 147 -12.88 -4.31 -7.95
N MET A 148 -13.74 -4.95 -8.73
CA MET A 148 -13.56 -5.08 -10.18
C MET A 148 -13.50 -3.71 -10.88
N TYR A 149 -14.32 -2.76 -10.40
CA TYR A 149 -14.32 -1.41 -10.93
C TYR A 149 -13.02 -0.66 -10.63
N CYS A 150 -12.50 -0.78 -9.42
CA CYS A 150 -11.19 -0.23 -9.03
C CYS A 150 -10.05 -0.82 -9.84
N MET A 151 -10.03 -2.14 -10.04
CA MET A 151 -9.00 -2.81 -10.83
C MET A 151 -9.04 -2.37 -12.30
N ALA A 152 -10.23 -2.15 -12.87
CA ALA A 152 -10.36 -1.63 -14.24
C ALA A 152 -9.84 -0.18 -14.38
N ILE A 153 -10.02 0.67 -13.36
CA ILE A 153 -9.44 2.02 -13.35
C ILE A 153 -7.92 1.95 -13.17
N ARG A 154 -7.45 1.12 -12.24
CA ARG A 154 -6.03 0.90 -11.99
C ARG A 154 -5.30 0.45 -13.25
N GLU A 155 -5.90 -0.42 -14.06
CA GLU A 155 -5.31 -0.89 -15.31
C GLU A 155 -5.06 0.25 -16.31
N MET A 156 -5.93 1.25 -16.39
CA MET A 156 -5.70 2.43 -17.23
C MET A 156 -4.45 3.21 -16.81
N ILE A 157 -4.20 3.31 -15.50
CA ILE A 157 -3.03 4.01 -14.97
C ILE A 157 -1.76 3.20 -15.21
N ILE A 158 -1.82 1.89 -15.01
CA ILE A 158 -0.71 0.97 -15.29
C ILE A 158 -0.31 1.03 -16.77
N GLU A 159 -1.29 1.10 -17.68
CA GLU A 159 -1.02 1.25 -19.11
C GLU A 159 -0.24 2.54 -19.39
N ALA A 160 -0.63 3.67 -18.79
CA ALA A 160 0.12 4.92 -18.91
C ALA A 160 1.53 4.81 -18.34
N LEU A 161 1.70 4.20 -17.17
CA LEU A 161 3.01 3.97 -16.56
C LEU A 161 3.89 3.05 -17.44
N MET A 162 3.30 2.06 -18.08
CA MET A 162 3.97 1.16 -19.02
C MET A 162 4.46 1.93 -20.28
N GLN A 163 3.65 2.83 -20.82
CA GLN A 163 4.06 3.67 -21.96
C GLN A 163 5.23 4.59 -21.59
N ILE A 164 5.27 5.11 -20.37
CA ILE A 164 6.39 5.93 -19.86
C ILE A 164 7.66 5.09 -19.69
N SER A 165 7.55 3.99 -18.98
CA SER A 165 8.69 3.29 -18.39
C SER A 165 9.06 1.98 -19.08
N GLY A 166 8.14 1.37 -19.81
CA GLY A 166 8.23 0.02 -20.36
C GLY A 166 7.94 -1.09 -19.35
N SER A 167 7.53 -0.74 -18.12
CA SER A 167 7.23 -1.70 -17.07
C SER A 167 5.85 -1.42 -16.44
N ARG A 168 5.13 -2.47 -16.13
CA ARG A 168 3.81 -2.38 -15.45
C ARG A 168 3.94 -2.10 -13.95
N SER A 169 5.07 -2.41 -13.33
CA SER A 169 5.32 -2.18 -11.91
C SER A 169 6.82 -2.16 -11.63
N GLY A 170 7.24 -1.28 -10.73
CA GLY A 170 8.63 -1.19 -10.29
C GLY A 170 9.62 -0.88 -11.41
N PRO A 171 9.44 0.22 -12.16
CA PRO A 171 10.19 0.50 -13.39
C PRO A 171 11.63 0.94 -13.15
N SER A 172 12.02 1.29 -11.92
CA SER A 172 13.31 1.90 -11.57
C SER A 172 13.67 3.05 -12.52
N PHE A 173 12.69 3.90 -12.80
CA PHE A 173 12.77 4.92 -13.85
C PHE A 173 13.39 6.22 -13.36
N ILE A 174 13.21 6.55 -12.06
CA ILE A 174 13.81 7.71 -11.41
C ILE A 174 15.21 7.31 -10.94
N VAL A 175 16.21 8.09 -11.38
CA VAL A 175 17.63 7.86 -11.05
C VAL A 175 18.25 9.15 -10.55
N PRO A 176 19.38 9.10 -9.80
CA PRO A 176 20.07 10.30 -9.35
C PRO A 176 20.42 11.23 -10.53
N GLY A 177 20.06 12.51 -10.38
CA GLY A 177 20.23 13.53 -11.42
C GLY A 177 19.11 13.64 -12.45
N GLY A 178 18.08 12.75 -12.43
CA GLY A 178 16.98 12.86 -13.38
C GLY A 178 16.14 11.61 -13.55
N LEU A 179 15.93 11.22 -14.78
CA LEU A 179 15.18 10.05 -15.23
C LEU A 179 16.04 9.23 -16.18
N ARG A 180 15.73 7.95 -16.35
CA ARG A 180 16.46 7.07 -17.29
C ARG A 180 16.33 7.50 -18.74
N ARG A 181 15.23 8.15 -19.11
CA ARG A 181 14.97 8.72 -20.43
C ARG A 181 13.91 9.82 -20.32
N ASP A 182 13.81 10.65 -21.34
CA ASP A 182 12.72 11.63 -21.44
C ASP A 182 11.38 10.96 -21.80
N ILE A 183 10.30 11.67 -21.58
CA ILE A 183 8.95 11.27 -21.93
C ILE A 183 8.50 12.12 -23.12
N SER A 184 8.06 11.48 -24.20
CA SER A 184 7.62 12.19 -25.41
C SER A 184 6.29 12.91 -25.19
N ASP A 185 6.06 13.95 -25.97
CA ASP A 185 4.83 14.74 -25.90
C ASP A 185 3.59 13.89 -26.25
N ASP A 186 3.72 12.89 -27.12
CA ASP A 186 2.65 11.94 -27.43
C ASP A 186 2.19 11.16 -26.19
N VAL A 187 3.15 10.69 -25.37
CA VAL A 187 2.87 9.98 -24.13
C VAL A 187 2.29 10.93 -23.09
N LEU A 188 2.75 12.18 -23.02
CA LEU A 188 2.16 13.20 -22.15
C LEU A 188 0.69 13.49 -22.54
N GLY A 189 0.39 13.57 -23.84
CA GLY A 189 -0.97 13.70 -24.36
C GLY A 189 -1.86 12.50 -24.01
N LEU A 190 -1.34 11.27 -24.02
CA LEU A 190 -2.08 10.09 -23.55
C LEU A 190 -2.41 10.18 -22.06
N ILE A 191 -1.46 10.64 -21.22
CA ILE A 191 -1.66 10.83 -19.78
C ILE A 191 -2.74 11.87 -19.52
N ASP A 192 -2.75 12.98 -20.24
CA ASP A 192 -3.78 14.03 -20.10
C ASP A 192 -5.18 13.49 -20.41
N ASN A 193 -5.34 12.82 -21.55
CA ASN A 193 -6.59 12.17 -21.93
C ASN A 193 -7.06 11.13 -20.90
N MET A 194 -6.14 10.32 -20.37
CA MET A 194 -6.45 9.35 -19.34
C MET A 194 -6.90 10.04 -18.06
N THR A 195 -6.23 11.09 -17.62
CA THR A 195 -6.56 11.85 -16.41
C THR A 195 -7.97 12.42 -16.49
N PHE A 196 -8.37 12.96 -17.65
CA PHE A 196 -9.73 13.40 -17.88
C PHE A 196 -10.76 12.27 -17.75
N ALA A 197 -10.45 11.10 -18.31
CA ALA A 197 -11.31 9.91 -18.19
C ALA A 197 -11.39 9.40 -16.74
N LEU A 198 -10.32 9.46 -15.98
CA LEU A 198 -10.27 9.06 -14.57
C LEU A 198 -11.21 9.90 -13.71
N HIS A 199 -11.25 11.20 -13.89
CA HIS A 199 -12.13 12.09 -13.14
C HIS A 199 -13.61 11.68 -13.23
N LYS A 200 -14.07 11.30 -14.41
CA LYS A 200 -15.43 10.78 -14.63
C LYS A 200 -15.65 9.43 -13.91
N ARG A 201 -14.66 8.55 -13.96
CA ARG A 201 -14.74 7.23 -13.34
C ARG A 201 -14.71 7.30 -11.81
N MET A 202 -14.00 8.26 -11.24
CA MET A 202 -13.96 8.50 -9.79
C MET A 202 -15.36 8.81 -9.24
N LYS A 203 -16.11 9.70 -9.88
CA LYS A 203 -17.51 10.00 -9.49
C LYS A 203 -18.40 8.75 -9.50
N LYS A 204 -18.17 7.86 -10.47
CA LYS A 204 -18.91 6.60 -10.54
C LYS A 204 -18.53 5.67 -9.40
N PHE A 205 -17.23 5.57 -9.06
CA PHE A 205 -16.75 4.79 -7.92
C PHE A 205 -17.34 5.29 -6.59
N GLU A 206 -17.35 6.60 -6.38
CA GLU A 206 -17.99 7.20 -5.21
C GLU A 206 -19.46 6.75 -5.08
N SER A 207 -20.21 6.77 -6.16
CA SER A 207 -21.61 6.33 -6.18
C SER A 207 -21.79 4.83 -5.93
N ILE A 208 -20.92 3.99 -6.51
CA ILE A 208 -21.02 2.53 -6.41
C ILE A 208 -20.62 2.02 -5.01
N PHE A 209 -19.57 2.58 -4.44
CA PHE A 209 -18.96 2.04 -3.23
C PHE A 209 -19.01 3.02 -2.05
N VAL A 210 -18.44 4.22 -2.16
CA VAL A 210 -18.27 5.13 -1.03
C VAL A 210 -19.62 5.59 -0.46
N ASN A 211 -20.52 6.02 -1.33
CA ASN A 211 -21.84 6.52 -0.98
C ASN A 211 -22.93 5.41 -1.00
N ASN A 212 -22.52 4.15 -1.08
CA ASN A 212 -23.45 3.03 -1.05
C ASN A 212 -23.99 2.83 0.37
N PRO A 213 -25.31 2.78 0.56
CA PRO A 213 -25.90 2.61 1.90
C PRO A 213 -25.43 1.35 2.64
N VAL A 214 -25.17 0.26 1.92
CA VAL A 214 -24.66 -0.99 2.51
C VAL A 214 -23.21 -0.82 3.00
N THR A 215 -22.36 -0.16 2.21
CA THR A 215 -20.98 0.15 2.62
C THR A 215 -20.98 1.04 3.85
N ILE A 216 -21.78 2.09 3.84
CA ILE A 216 -21.92 3.01 4.98
C ILE A 216 -22.39 2.27 6.23
N ALA A 217 -23.42 1.42 6.12
CA ALA A 217 -23.94 0.66 7.24
C ALA A 217 -22.92 -0.33 7.85
N ARG A 218 -22.04 -0.89 7.02
CA ARG A 218 -20.97 -1.80 7.46
C ARG A 218 -19.75 -1.07 8.03
N ALA A 219 -19.49 0.15 7.59
CA ALA A 219 -18.30 0.91 7.99
C ALA A 219 -18.54 1.81 9.22
N LYS A 220 -19.73 2.40 9.31
CA LYS A 220 -20.01 3.43 10.32
C LYS A 220 -19.92 2.88 11.74
N GLY A 221 -19.02 3.46 12.54
CA GLY A 221 -18.83 3.07 13.95
C GLY A 221 -17.99 1.81 14.15
N VAL A 222 -17.41 1.24 13.09
CA VAL A 222 -16.54 0.07 13.17
C VAL A 222 -15.08 0.50 12.99
N GLY A 223 -14.18 0.01 13.87
CA GLY A 223 -12.75 0.31 13.80
C GLY A 223 -12.43 1.80 13.97
N VAL A 224 -13.14 2.49 14.82
CA VAL A 224 -12.94 3.93 15.06
C VAL A 224 -11.60 4.15 15.72
N LEU A 225 -10.72 4.91 15.02
CA LEU A 225 -9.47 5.40 15.57
C LEU A 225 -9.68 6.82 16.08
N THR A 226 -9.58 7.01 17.40
CA THR A 226 -9.73 8.34 18.00
C THR A 226 -8.56 9.24 17.66
N LYS A 227 -8.75 10.56 17.76
CA LYS A 227 -7.67 11.55 17.56
C LYS A 227 -6.51 11.31 18.51
N GLU A 228 -6.83 11.05 19.76
CA GLU A 228 -5.87 10.79 20.84
C GLU A 228 -5.05 9.54 20.57
N ASP A 229 -5.69 8.46 20.17
CA ASP A 229 -5.02 7.20 19.82
C ASP A 229 -4.17 7.33 18.56
N ALA A 230 -4.66 8.06 17.56
CA ALA A 230 -3.91 8.31 16.33
C ALA A 230 -2.59 9.05 16.61
N ILE A 231 -2.62 10.05 17.49
CA ILE A 231 -1.42 10.78 17.92
C ILE A 231 -0.51 9.89 18.77
N ARG A 232 -1.06 9.15 19.72
CA ARG A 232 -0.31 8.26 20.60
C ARG A 232 0.42 7.16 19.85
N CYS A 233 -0.21 6.62 18.79
CA CYS A 233 0.37 5.58 17.94
C CYS A 233 1.31 6.15 16.85
N GLY A 234 1.54 7.46 16.79
CA GLY A 234 2.38 8.08 15.77
C GLY A 234 1.83 7.90 14.35
N MET A 235 0.51 7.85 14.18
CA MET A 235 -0.12 7.68 12.88
C MET A 235 0.19 8.86 11.96
N VAL A 236 0.27 8.59 10.67
CA VAL A 236 0.51 9.59 9.63
C VAL A 236 -0.44 9.40 8.44
N GLY A 237 -0.45 10.36 7.52
CA GLY A 237 -1.16 10.26 6.25
C GLY A 237 -2.69 10.27 6.38
N PRO A 238 -3.41 9.53 5.51
CA PRO A 238 -4.86 9.55 5.44
C PRO A 238 -5.56 9.12 6.73
N PHE A 239 -5.04 8.12 7.44
CA PHE A 239 -5.61 7.66 8.71
C PHE A 239 -5.56 8.73 9.80
N LEU A 240 -4.44 9.43 9.92
CA LEU A 240 -4.30 10.55 10.87
C LEU A 240 -5.31 11.66 10.57
N ARG A 241 -5.45 12.04 9.30
CA ARG A 241 -6.40 13.10 8.90
C ARG A 241 -7.85 12.65 9.07
N ALA A 242 -8.17 11.40 8.77
CA ALA A 242 -9.49 10.83 9.01
C ALA A 242 -9.87 10.80 10.49
N SER A 243 -8.88 10.69 11.39
CA SER A 243 -9.06 10.76 12.84
C SER A 243 -9.18 12.21 13.37
N GLY A 244 -9.25 13.21 12.49
CA GLY A 244 -9.48 14.61 12.85
C GLY A 244 -8.23 15.43 13.19
N VAL A 245 -7.03 14.94 12.86
CA VAL A 245 -5.77 15.69 13.02
C VAL A 245 -5.43 16.39 11.71
N ASN A 246 -5.42 17.72 11.72
CA ASN A 246 -5.10 18.52 10.54
C ASN A 246 -3.57 18.62 10.35
N TYR A 247 -2.94 17.53 9.93
CA TYR A 247 -1.52 17.47 9.61
C TYR A 247 -1.31 16.81 8.25
N ASP A 248 -0.64 17.54 7.35
CA ASP A 248 -0.28 17.06 6.02
C ASP A 248 1.09 17.61 5.62
N VAL A 249 2.09 16.73 5.52
CA VAL A 249 3.48 17.09 5.18
C VAL A 249 3.61 17.79 3.81
N ARG A 250 2.61 17.70 2.95
CA ARG A 250 2.59 18.42 1.66
C ARG A 250 2.21 19.88 1.77
N LYS A 251 1.79 20.32 2.98
CA LYS A 251 1.34 21.68 3.28
C LYS A 251 2.23 22.41 4.29
N VAL A 252 3.31 21.75 4.68
CA VAL A 252 4.29 22.30 5.66
C VAL A 252 5.46 22.95 4.95
#